data_ebebd0da4624403530d4c3773ce50548
#
_entry.id   ebebd0da4624403530d4c3773ce50548
#
_cell.length_a   1.000
_cell.length_b   1.000
_cell.length_c   1.000
_cell.angle_alpha   90.00
_cell.angle_beta   90.00
_cell.angle_gamma   90.00
#
_symmetry.space_group_name_H-M   'P 1'
#
loop_
_entity.id
_entity.type
_entity.pdbx_description
1 polymer ?
#
loop_
_entity_poly.entity_id
_entity_poly.type
_entity_poly.pdbx_seq_one_letter_code
_entity_poly.pdbx_strand_id
1 'polypeptide(L)'
;MPDVVKPDMPQGCDVVVLLSGTGGNLQAMIDSFKDSSSPARIRAVISNRADAYGLERARNAGIETRVLDHTAYEGREAFDTALIELIDTFAPKLVVLAGFMRILTPGFVRHYHGRLLNIHPSLLPLYKGLHTHQRVLEAGDTLHGCSVHFVTEELDGGPLVVQAVISVELHDTPATLAQRVHTQEHLIYPLAIRWFAEGRLALIEQGASLNGQLLGPSGHVIQAT
;
A
#
# COMPACT_ATOMS: atom_id res chain seq x y z
N MET A 1 26.50 32.42 -24.37
CA MET A 1 26.34 31.75 -23.08
C MET A 1 25.86 30.35 -23.40
N PRO A 2 26.55 29.28 -22.98
CA PRO A 2 26.07 27.93 -23.28
C PRO A 2 24.83 27.66 -22.41
N ASP A 3 23.78 27.11 -23.06
CA ASP A 3 22.57 26.65 -22.40
C ASP A 3 22.92 25.61 -21.33
N VAL A 4 22.61 25.93 -20.07
CA VAL A 4 22.68 24.99 -18.97
C VAL A 4 21.55 23.97 -19.19
N VAL A 5 21.92 22.82 -19.76
CA VAL A 5 21.04 21.65 -19.82
C VAL A 5 20.71 21.29 -18.37
N LYS A 6 19.46 21.58 -17.94
CA LYS A 6 18.96 21.10 -16.67
C LYS A 6 19.06 19.58 -16.70
N PRO A 7 19.65 18.93 -15.66
CA PRO A 7 19.67 17.50 -15.61
C PRO A 7 18.19 17.00 -15.66
N ASP A 8 17.96 16.03 -16.51
CA ASP A 8 16.67 15.35 -16.64
C ASP A 8 16.27 14.86 -15.25
N MET A 9 15.31 15.53 -14.61
CA MET A 9 14.76 15.07 -13.34
C MET A 9 14.18 13.68 -13.58
N PRO A 10 14.53 12.66 -12.79
CA PRO A 10 13.97 11.34 -12.98
C PRO A 10 12.45 11.47 -13.04
N GLN A 11 11.85 11.02 -14.15
CA GLN A 11 10.39 11.10 -14.32
C GLN A 11 9.75 10.46 -13.09
N GLY A 12 8.96 11.24 -12.33
CA GLY A 12 8.39 10.82 -11.07
C GLY A 12 7.71 9.44 -11.17
N CYS A 13 7.70 8.71 -10.07
CA CYS A 13 7.04 7.40 -10.01
C CYS A 13 5.52 7.59 -10.04
N ASP A 14 4.89 7.23 -11.14
CA ASP A 14 3.43 7.22 -11.25
C ASP A 14 2.86 6.03 -10.47
N VAL A 15 1.92 6.33 -9.57
CA VAL A 15 1.30 5.38 -8.65
C VAL A 15 -0.20 5.30 -8.92
N VAL A 16 -0.75 4.09 -9.01
CA VAL A 16 -2.20 3.85 -8.97
C VAL A 16 -2.55 3.24 -7.62
N VAL A 17 -3.57 3.80 -6.96
CA VAL A 17 -4.03 3.34 -5.63
C VAL A 17 -5.37 2.64 -5.78
N LEU A 18 -5.45 1.41 -5.24
CA LEU A 18 -6.67 0.62 -5.16
C LEU A 18 -7.23 0.67 -3.74
N LEU A 19 -8.52 0.93 -3.60
CA LEU A 19 -9.21 0.97 -2.30
C LEU A 19 -10.67 0.50 -2.39
N SER A 20 -11.27 0.21 -1.23
CA SER A 20 -12.69 -0.19 -1.13
C SER A 20 -13.50 0.63 -0.11
N GLY A 21 -12.85 1.53 0.65
CA GLY A 21 -13.48 2.17 1.81
C GLY A 21 -13.12 3.64 2.02
N THR A 22 -12.85 3.99 3.28
CA THR A 22 -12.71 5.38 3.75
C THR A 22 -11.51 6.13 3.19
N GLY A 23 -10.44 5.44 2.79
CA GLY A 23 -9.25 6.04 2.17
C GLY A 23 -8.36 6.80 3.16
N GLY A 24 -8.25 6.36 4.42
CA GLY A 24 -7.32 6.97 5.38
C GLY A 24 -5.88 6.94 4.91
N ASN A 25 -5.40 5.77 4.49
CA ASN A 25 -4.07 5.60 3.91
C ASN A 25 -3.87 6.42 2.62
N LEU A 26 -4.91 6.52 1.76
CA LEU A 26 -4.86 7.39 0.59
C LEU A 26 -4.66 8.86 0.99
N GLN A 27 -5.37 9.34 2.03
CA GLN A 27 -5.20 10.73 2.48
C GLN A 27 -3.75 10.99 2.94
N ALA A 28 -3.17 10.08 3.71
CA ALA A 28 -1.77 10.18 4.13
C ALA A 28 -0.79 10.23 2.95
N MET A 29 -1.05 9.46 1.89
CA MET A 29 -0.27 9.51 0.65
C MET A 29 -0.45 10.86 -0.07
N ILE A 30 -1.69 11.36 -0.20
CA ILE A 30 -1.98 12.67 -0.81
C ILE A 30 -1.21 13.76 -0.09
N ASP A 31 -1.27 13.79 1.25
CA ASP A 31 -0.60 14.81 2.06
C ASP A 31 0.93 14.71 1.96
N SER A 32 1.46 13.49 1.84
CA SER A 32 2.89 13.23 1.73
C SER A 32 3.48 13.56 0.34
N PHE A 33 2.67 13.47 -0.73
CA PHE A 33 3.12 13.61 -2.12
C PHE A 33 2.58 14.85 -2.82
N LYS A 34 1.98 15.78 -2.08
CA LYS A 34 1.42 17.03 -2.64
C LYS A 34 2.46 17.97 -3.22
N ASP A 35 3.71 17.87 -2.77
CA ASP A 35 4.79 18.70 -3.27
C ASP A 35 5.23 18.24 -4.66
N SER A 36 5.43 19.19 -5.58
CA SER A 36 5.90 18.91 -6.95
C SER A 36 7.32 18.30 -6.99
N SER A 37 8.09 18.43 -5.91
CA SER A 37 9.40 17.78 -5.74
C SER A 37 9.29 16.31 -5.29
N SER A 38 8.10 15.82 -4.99
CA SER A 38 7.90 14.44 -4.55
C SER A 38 8.32 13.44 -5.64
N PRO A 39 9.07 12.39 -5.28
CA PRO A 39 9.46 11.36 -6.24
C PRO A 39 8.26 10.50 -6.69
N ALA A 40 7.16 10.48 -5.93
CA ALA A 40 5.94 9.74 -6.23
C ALA A 40 4.79 10.67 -6.59
N ARG A 41 3.96 10.26 -7.55
CA ARG A 41 2.75 10.97 -7.95
C ARG A 41 1.57 10.01 -8.11
N ILE A 42 0.48 10.27 -7.38
CA ILE A 42 -0.74 9.47 -7.53
C ILE A 42 -1.43 9.89 -8.84
N ARG A 43 -1.47 8.97 -9.82
CA ARG A 43 -2.08 9.20 -11.15
C ARG A 43 -3.57 8.94 -11.15
N ALA A 44 -3.98 7.90 -10.43
CA ALA A 44 -5.38 7.53 -10.33
C ALA A 44 -5.66 6.78 -9.04
N VAL A 45 -6.90 6.87 -8.60
CA VAL A 45 -7.49 6.07 -7.53
C VAL A 45 -8.64 5.26 -8.10
N ILE A 46 -8.57 3.94 -7.93
CA ILE A 46 -9.58 3.02 -8.44
C ILE A 46 -10.25 2.32 -7.25
N SER A 47 -11.57 2.27 -7.26
CA SER A 47 -12.34 1.53 -6.27
C SER A 47 -13.24 0.49 -6.92
N ASN A 48 -13.40 -0.66 -6.25
CA ASN A 48 -14.41 -1.65 -6.61
C ASN A 48 -15.81 -1.33 -6.06
N ARG A 49 -15.96 -0.14 -5.42
CA ARG A 49 -17.21 0.34 -4.82
C ARG A 49 -17.41 1.81 -5.15
N ALA A 50 -18.58 2.16 -5.68
CA ALA A 50 -18.92 3.54 -6.04
C ALA A 50 -19.09 4.46 -4.80
N ASP A 51 -19.47 3.88 -3.65
CA ASP A 51 -19.70 4.56 -2.38
C ASP A 51 -18.44 4.71 -1.51
N ALA A 52 -17.27 4.30 -1.99
CA ALA A 52 -16.01 4.43 -1.27
C ALA A 52 -15.64 5.92 -1.06
N TYR A 53 -15.59 6.37 0.19
CA TYR A 53 -15.26 7.77 0.52
C TYR A 53 -13.85 8.18 0.07
N GLY A 54 -12.95 7.21 -0.08
CA GLY A 54 -11.61 7.46 -0.64
C GLY A 54 -11.65 8.09 -2.05
N LEU A 55 -12.69 7.81 -2.85
CA LEU A 55 -12.88 8.46 -4.15
C LEU A 55 -13.15 9.96 -4.02
N GLU A 56 -13.88 10.38 -3.00
CA GLU A 56 -14.12 11.79 -2.72
C GLU A 56 -12.84 12.51 -2.30
N ARG A 57 -12.03 11.88 -1.44
CA ARG A 57 -10.69 12.40 -1.07
C ARG A 57 -9.81 12.63 -2.30
N ALA A 58 -9.78 11.67 -3.22
CA ALA A 58 -9.02 11.78 -4.47
C ALA A 58 -9.53 12.93 -5.35
N ARG A 59 -10.85 13.05 -5.54
CA ARG A 59 -11.45 14.16 -6.33
C ARG A 59 -11.11 15.52 -5.73
N ASN A 60 -11.21 15.66 -4.41
CA ASN A 60 -10.88 16.90 -3.70
C ASN A 60 -9.39 17.28 -3.84
N ALA A 61 -8.53 16.30 -4.07
CA ALA A 61 -7.11 16.50 -4.36
C ALA A 61 -6.79 16.65 -5.87
N GLY A 62 -7.80 16.68 -6.75
CA GLY A 62 -7.62 16.78 -8.19
C GLY A 62 -7.05 15.51 -8.84
N ILE A 63 -7.14 14.37 -8.15
CA ILE A 63 -6.65 13.07 -8.64
C ILE A 63 -7.76 12.36 -9.41
N GLU A 64 -7.41 11.76 -10.55
CA GLU A 64 -8.36 11.00 -11.36
C GLU A 64 -8.92 9.80 -10.59
N THR A 65 -10.23 9.59 -10.72
CA THR A 65 -10.93 8.48 -10.04
C THR A 65 -11.64 7.58 -11.03
N ARG A 66 -11.60 6.28 -10.78
CA ARG A 66 -12.35 5.27 -11.51
C ARG A 66 -13.10 4.36 -10.55
N VAL A 67 -14.24 3.88 -11.00
CA VAL A 67 -14.99 2.81 -10.32
C VAL A 67 -15.07 1.62 -11.25
N LEU A 68 -14.65 0.47 -10.76
CA LEU A 68 -14.84 -0.81 -11.44
C LEU A 68 -15.63 -1.72 -10.48
N ASP A 69 -16.94 -1.78 -10.68
CA ASP A 69 -17.80 -2.56 -9.80
C ASP A 69 -17.59 -4.06 -10.01
N HIS A 70 -17.05 -4.72 -9.00
CA HIS A 70 -16.76 -6.14 -9.04
C HIS A 70 -18.01 -7.03 -9.19
N THR A 71 -19.20 -6.52 -8.84
CA THR A 71 -20.45 -7.26 -8.96
C THR A 71 -20.96 -7.37 -10.41
N ALA A 72 -20.39 -6.57 -11.31
CA ALA A 72 -20.70 -6.60 -12.74
C ALA A 72 -19.96 -7.68 -13.53
N TYR A 73 -19.11 -8.49 -12.85
CA TYR A 73 -18.24 -9.47 -13.50
C TYR A 73 -18.54 -10.91 -13.03
N GLU A 74 -18.44 -11.86 -13.96
CA GLU A 74 -18.56 -13.29 -13.66
C GLU A 74 -17.25 -13.84 -13.05
N GLY A 75 -17.06 -13.59 -11.75
CA GLY A 75 -15.92 -14.14 -11.02
C GLY A 75 -14.72 -13.19 -10.95
N ARG A 76 -13.70 -13.65 -10.23
CA ARG A 76 -12.51 -12.83 -9.93
C ARG A 76 -11.62 -12.64 -11.14
N GLU A 77 -11.49 -13.66 -11.97
CA GLU A 77 -10.62 -13.65 -13.15
C GLU A 77 -11.06 -12.58 -14.17
N ALA A 78 -12.37 -12.52 -14.46
CA ALA A 78 -12.93 -11.51 -15.36
C ALA A 78 -12.79 -10.09 -14.80
N PHE A 79 -13.05 -9.92 -13.50
CA PHE A 79 -12.86 -8.65 -12.82
C PHE A 79 -11.39 -8.21 -12.83
N ASP A 80 -10.46 -9.08 -12.46
CA ASP A 80 -9.04 -8.76 -12.39
C ASP A 80 -8.44 -8.46 -13.77
N THR A 81 -8.92 -9.15 -14.83
CA THR A 81 -8.54 -8.82 -16.21
C THR A 81 -8.95 -7.39 -16.58
N ALA A 82 -10.20 -7.03 -16.33
CA ALA A 82 -10.68 -5.66 -16.56
C ALA A 82 -9.96 -4.63 -15.68
N LEU A 83 -9.63 -5.00 -14.45
CA LEU A 83 -8.86 -4.13 -13.54
C LEU A 83 -7.44 -3.89 -14.05
N ILE A 84 -6.76 -4.91 -14.56
CA ILE A 84 -5.44 -4.79 -15.20
C ILE A 84 -5.53 -3.83 -16.41
N GLU A 85 -6.48 -4.06 -17.32
CA GLU A 85 -6.68 -3.21 -18.49
C GLU A 85 -6.88 -1.74 -18.10
N LEU A 86 -7.70 -1.49 -17.06
CA LEU A 86 -7.95 -0.15 -16.55
C LEU A 86 -6.69 0.48 -15.93
N ILE A 87 -5.97 -0.24 -15.09
CA ILE A 87 -4.74 0.26 -14.44
C ILE A 87 -3.68 0.58 -15.49
N ASP A 88 -3.50 -0.28 -16.49
CA ASP A 88 -2.46 -0.14 -17.50
C ASP A 88 -2.68 1.10 -18.40
N THR A 89 -3.93 1.63 -18.49
CA THR A 89 -4.16 2.93 -19.17
C THR A 89 -3.41 4.09 -18.52
N PHE A 90 -3.06 3.97 -17.24
CA PHE A 90 -2.28 4.98 -16.48
C PHE A 90 -0.77 4.73 -16.52
N ALA A 91 -0.33 3.61 -17.11
CA ALA A 91 1.07 3.18 -17.18
C ALA A 91 1.85 3.33 -15.85
N PRO A 92 1.33 2.84 -14.69
CA PRO A 92 1.95 3.08 -13.40
C PRO A 92 3.26 2.32 -13.24
N LYS A 93 4.21 2.92 -12.53
CA LYS A 93 5.41 2.24 -12.06
C LYS A 93 5.14 1.42 -10.79
N LEU A 94 4.10 1.78 -10.02
CA LEU A 94 3.73 1.12 -8.78
C LEU A 94 2.20 1.07 -8.64
N VAL A 95 1.69 -0.08 -8.23
CA VAL A 95 0.30 -0.27 -7.80
C VAL A 95 0.28 -0.49 -6.28
N VAL A 96 -0.67 0.16 -5.60
CA VAL A 96 -0.72 0.21 -4.13
C VAL A 96 -2.11 -0.20 -3.65
N LEU A 97 -2.17 -1.20 -2.77
CA LEU A 97 -3.42 -1.65 -2.15
C LEU A 97 -3.62 -0.92 -0.82
N ALA A 98 -4.57 0.01 -0.75
CA ALA A 98 -4.85 0.81 0.44
C ALA A 98 -6.24 0.48 1.02
N GLY A 99 -6.37 -0.70 1.60
CA GLY A 99 -7.67 -1.22 2.05
C GLY A 99 -8.55 -1.68 0.87
N PHE A 100 -7.95 -2.39 -0.08
CA PHE A 100 -8.67 -3.03 -1.18
C PHE A 100 -9.19 -4.40 -0.75
N MET A 101 -10.50 -4.49 -0.51
CA MET A 101 -11.15 -5.67 0.10
C MET A 101 -11.48 -6.76 -0.93
N ARG A 102 -10.52 -7.09 -1.80
CA ARG A 102 -10.62 -8.16 -2.79
C ARG A 102 -9.37 -9.01 -2.75
N ILE A 103 -9.54 -10.33 -2.84
CA ILE A 103 -8.43 -11.26 -3.04
C ILE A 103 -8.13 -11.27 -4.53
N LEU A 104 -6.97 -10.79 -4.90
CA LEU A 104 -6.48 -10.72 -6.27
C LEU A 104 -6.09 -12.11 -6.78
N THR A 105 -6.29 -12.34 -8.06
CA THR A 105 -5.91 -13.61 -8.70
C THR A 105 -4.40 -13.71 -8.88
N PRO A 106 -3.85 -14.94 -9.00
CA PRO A 106 -2.44 -15.12 -9.35
C PRO A 106 -2.04 -14.39 -10.64
N GLY A 107 -2.94 -14.30 -11.62
CA GLY A 107 -2.70 -13.57 -12.87
C GLY A 107 -2.44 -12.09 -12.64
N PHE A 108 -3.26 -11.44 -11.81
CA PHE A 108 -3.08 -10.05 -11.43
C PHE A 108 -1.75 -9.83 -10.69
N VAL A 109 -1.46 -10.67 -9.71
CA VAL A 109 -0.24 -10.56 -8.91
C VAL A 109 1.02 -10.73 -9.77
N ARG A 110 1.04 -11.69 -10.70
CA ARG A 110 2.16 -11.88 -11.63
C ARG A 110 2.33 -10.69 -12.58
N HIS A 111 1.23 -10.08 -13.06
CA HIS A 111 1.29 -8.92 -13.96
C HIS A 111 1.99 -7.72 -13.30
N TYR A 112 1.75 -7.50 -12.00
CA TYR A 112 2.38 -6.43 -11.23
C TYR A 112 3.53 -6.91 -10.33
N HIS A 113 4.14 -8.05 -10.63
CA HIS A 113 5.24 -8.59 -9.84
C HIS A 113 6.36 -7.57 -9.63
N GLY A 114 6.82 -7.41 -8.39
CA GLY A 114 7.87 -6.45 -8.01
C GLY A 114 7.44 -4.98 -7.99
N ARG A 115 6.18 -4.67 -8.35
CA ARG A 115 5.61 -3.32 -8.34
C ARG A 115 4.17 -3.26 -7.79
N LEU A 116 3.88 -4.13 -6.83
CA LEU A 116 2.60 -4.19 -6.12
C LEU A 116 2.87 -4.24 -4.61
N LEU A 117 2.43 -3.21 -3.89
CA LEU A 117 2.57 -3.11 -2.43
C LEU A 117 1.21 -3.16 -1.75
N ASN A 118 1.19 -3.75 -0.56
CA ASN A 118 0.04 -3.75 0.35
C ASN A 118 0.46 -3.30 1.74
N ILE A 119 -0.50 -2.72 2.47
CA ILE A 119 -0.38 -2.49 3.91
C ILE A 119 -1.34 -3.39 4.66
N HIS A 120 -0.87 -4.04 5.71
CA HIS A 120 -1.64 -4.97 6.52
C HIS A 120 -1.55 -4.57 8.00
N PRO A 121 -2.70 -4.50 8.72
CA PRO A 121 -2.76 -4.01 10.10
C PRO A 121 -2.34 -5.08 11.12
N SER A 122 -1.19 -5.72 10.94
CA SER A 122 -0.54 -6.59 11.91
C SER A 122 0.97 -6.67 11.71
N LEU A 123 1.66 -7.24 12.67
CA LEU A 123 3.08 -7.60 12.56
C LEU A 123 3.20 -8.95 11.82
N LEU A 124 3.14 -8.92 10.50
CA LEU A 124 3.30 -10.12 9.70
C LEU A 124 4.61 -10.87 10.02
N PRO A 125 4.63 -12.20 9.99
CA PRO A 125 3.62 -13.12 9.46
C PRO A 125 2.45 -13.44 10.42
N LEU A 126 2.39 -12.79 11.59
CA LEU A 126 1.30 -12.98 12.54
C LEU A 126 0.01 -12.31 12.04
N TYR A 127 -1.12 -12.92 12.37
CA TYR A 127 -2.45 -12.36 12.13
C TYR A 127 -2.73 -11.97 10.68
N LYS A 128 -2.37 -12.83 9.70
CA LYS A 128 -2.81 -12.68 8.31
C LYS A 128 -4.34 -12.64 8.22
N GLY A 129 -4.88 -11.94 7.23
CA GLY A 129 -6.32 -11.83 6.98
C GLY A 129 -7.02 -10.82 7.88
N LEU A 130 -8.29 -11.08 8.22
CA LEU A 130 -9.17 -10.11 8.87
C LEU A 130 -9.11 -10.14 10.41
N HIS A 131 -9.69 -9.11 11.04
CA HIS A 131 -9.91 -8.98 12.49
C HIS A 131 -8.62 -9.01 13.32
N THR A 132 -7.54 -8.46 12.81
CA THR A 132 -6.20 -8.52 13.40
C THR A 132 -6.16 -7.95 14.82
N HIS A 133 -6.74 -6.79 15.05
CA HIS A 133 -6.76 -6.10 16.34
C HIS A 133 -7.47 -6.92 17.43
N GLN A 134 -8.64 -7.48 17.09
CA GLN A 134 -9.38 -8.33 18.01
C GLN A 134 -8.57 -9.59 18.35
N ARG A 135 -8.00 -10.25 17.32
CA ARG A 135 -7.21 -11.49 17.50
C ARG A 135 -5.98 -11.28 18.34
N VAL A 136 -5.30 -10.14 18.22
CA VAL A 136 -4.15 -9.76 19.07
C VAL A 136 -4.57 -9.60 20.52
N LEU A 137 -5.68 -8.90 20.80
CA LEU A 137 -6.19 -8.73 22.16
C LEU A 137 -6.64 -10.06 22.78
N GLU A 138 -7.31 -10.91 22.00
CA GLU A 138 -7.73 -12.26 22.44
C GLU A 138 -6.54 -13.18 22.74
N ALA A 139 -5.43 -13.02 22.00
CA ALA A 139 -4.19 -13.77 22.23
C ALA A 139 -3.40 -13.27 23.45
N GLY A 140 -3.71 -12.06 23.95
CA GLY A 140 -2.96 -11.44 25.05
C GLY A 140 -1.56 -10.97 24.67
N ASP A 141 -1.32 -10.74 23.37
CA ASP A 141 -0.03 -10.22 22.90
C ASP A 141 0.19 -8.80 23.40
N THR A 142 1.43 -8.48 23.73
CA THR A 142 1.84 -7.16 24.24
C THR A 142 2.32 -6.21 23.16
N LEU A 143 2.53 -6.72 21.94
CA LEU A 143 2.97 -5.96 20.77
C LEU A 143 2.00 -6.16 19.62
N HIS A 144 1.78 -5.11 18.87
CA HIS A 144 1.00 -5.08 17.64
C HIS A 144 1.58 -4.06 16.67
N GLY A 145 0.94 -3.86 15.50
CA GLY A 145 1.39 -2.85 14.56
C GLY A 145 0.86 -3.07 13.15
N CYS A 146 1.63 -2.62 12.18
CA CYS A 146 1.31 -2.76 10.77
C CYS A 146 2.55 -3.10 9.94
N SER A 147 2.30 -3.67 8.77
CA SER A 147 3.35 -4.13 7.85
C SER A 147 3.07 -3.67 6.43
N VAL A 148 4.07 -3.10 5.76
CA VAL A 148 4.07 -2.95 4.30
C VAL A 148 4.87 -4.10 3.71
N HIS A 149 4.32 -4.73 2.68
CA HIS A 149 4.96 -5.86 2.01
C HIS A 149 4.74 -5.81 0.50
N PHE A 150 5.60 -6.45 -0.26
CA PHE A 150 5.32 -6.80 -1.64
C PHE A 150 4.22 -7.86 -1.68
N VAL A 151 3.28 -7.72 -2.62
CA VAL A 151 2.21 -8.71 -2.77
C VAL A 151 2.71 -9.89 -3.59
N THR A 152 2.42 -11.08 -3.10
CA THR A 152 2.64 -12.37 -3.76
C THR A 152 1.33 -13.14 -3.88
N GLU A 153 1.34 -14.30 -4.51
CA GLU A 153 0.16 -15.15 -4.64
C GLU A 153 -0.34 -15.69 -3.28
N GLU A 154 0.55 -15.74 -2.29
CA GLU A 154 0.18 -16.08 -0.91
C GLU A 154 -0.44 -14.87 -0.21
N LEU A 155 -1.62 -15.01 0.38
CA LEU A 155 -2.29 -13.96 1.14
C LEU A 155 -1.42 -13.46 2.29
N ASP A 156 -1.12 -12.15 2.29
CA ASP A 156 -0.27 -11.49 3.28
C ASP A 156 1.07 -12.21 3.53
N GLY A 157 1.59 -12.92 2.51
CA GLY A 157 2.77 -13.78 2.61
C GLY A 157 4.03 -13.26 1.92
N GLY A 158 3.94 -12.12 1.24
CA GLY A 158 5.06 -11.56 0.49
C GLY A 158 6.16 -10.93 1.34
N PRO A 159 7.34 -10.66 0.75
CA PRO A 159 8.48 -10.08 1.45
C PRO A 159 8.17 -8.75 2.12
N LEU A 160 8.52 -8.64 3.40
CA LEU A 160 8.27 -7.46 4.22
C LEU A 160 9.22 -6.31 3.84
N VAL A 161 8.66 -5.11 3.75
CA VAL A 161 9.38 -3.88 3.45
C VAL A 161 9.66 -3.10 4.73
N VAL A 162 8.61 -2.80 5.49
CA VAL A 162 8.71 -2.06 6.75
C VAL A 162 7.58 -2.47 7.68
N GLN A 163 7.89 -2.54 8.96
CA GLN A 163 6.94 -2.74 10.05
C GLN A 163 7.02 -1.58 11.03
N ALA A 164 5.86 -1.12 11.52
CA ALA A 164 5.78 -0.26 12.69
C ALA A 164 5.22 -1.05 13.85
N VAL A 165 5.95 -1.03 14.97
CA VAL A 165 5.61 -1.77 16.19
C VAL A 165 5.11 -0.82 17.24
N ILE A 166 3.96 -1.12 17.85
CA ILE A 166 3.37 -0.43 18.99
C ILE A 166 3.13 -1.40 20.15
N SER A 167 3.14 -0.91 21.36
CA SER A 167 2.69 -1.67 22.53
C SER A 167 1.16 -1.78 22.53
N VAL A 168 0.64 -2.93 22.96
CA VAL A 168 -0.78 -3.09 23.31
C VAL A 168 -0.94 -2.62 24.75
N GLU A 169 -1.91 -1.73 24.99
CA GLU A 169 -2.14 -1.17 26.31
C GLU A 169 -3.24 -1.93 27.06
N LEU A 170 -3.18 -1.91 28.39
CA LEU A 170 -4.06 -2.68 29.26
C LEU A 170 -5.56 -2.47 29.01
N HIS A 171 -5.93 -1.27 28.54
CA HIS A 171 -7.32 -0.89 28.28
C HIS A 171 -7.65 -0.77 26.79
N ASP A 172 -6.79 -1.28 25.89
CA ASP A 172 -7.09 -1.26 24.48
C ASP A 172 -8.32 -2.11 24.18
N THR A 173 -9.18 -1.52 23.36
CA THR A 173 -10.25 -2.20 22.63
C THR A 173 -9.82 -2.42 21.19
N PRO A 174 -10.47 -3.28 20.40
CA PRO A 174 -10.18 -3.40 18.98
C PRO A 174 -10.20 -2.04 18.24
N ALA A 175 -11.09 -1.13 18.66
CA ALA A 175 -11.23 0.19 18.04
C ALA A 175 -10.07 1.14 18.41
N THR A 176 -9.69 1.21 19.69
CA THR A 176 -8.56 2.08 20.12
C THR A 176 -7.24 1.58 19.54
N LEU A 177 -7.03 0.26 19.56
CA LEU A 177 -5.84 -0.36 18.98
C LEU A 177 -5.77 -0.12 17.47
N ALA A 178 -6.91 -0.26 16.74
CA ALA A 178 -6.99 0.05 15.31
C ALA A 178 -6.62 1.50 15.02
N GLN A 179 -7.10 2.45 15.81
CA GLN A 179 -6.79 3.88 15.62
C GLN A 179 -5.29 4.16 15.78
N ARG A 180 -4.64 3.53 16.77
CA ARG A 180 -3.21 3.67 17.00
C ARG A 180 -2.39 3.03 15.88
N VAL A 181 -2.81 1.85 15.39
CA VAL A 181 -2.20 1.19 14.23
C VAL A 181 -2.35 2.05 12.98
N HIS A 182 -3.53 2.61 12.70
CA HIS A 182 -3.76 3.49 11.54
C HIS A 182 -2.82 4.71 11.55
N THR A 183 -2.52 5.28 12.73
CA THR A 183 -1.54 6.36 12.85
C THR A 183 -0.17 5.92 12.30
N GLN A 184 0.24 4.70 12.59
CA GLN A 184 1.51 4.16 12.10
C GLN A 184 1.45 3.81 10.60
N GLU A 185 0.32 3.27 10.12
CA GLU A 185 0.12 3.03 8.69
C GLU A 185 0.31 4.32 7.87
N HIS A 186 -0.24 5.44 8.34
CA HIS A 186 -0.13 6.74 7.69
C HIS A 186 1.30 7.26 7.61
N LEU A 187 2.21 6.76 8.45
CA LEU A 187 3.64 7.10 8.41
C LEU A 187 4.43 6.16 7.51
N ILE A 188 4.27 4.84 7.71
CA ILE A 188 5.15 3.86 7.04
C ILE A 188 4.75 3.60 5.58
N TYR A 189 3.47 3.76 5.22
CA TYR A 189 3.06 3.46 3.85
C TYR A 189 3.57 4.51 2.85
N PRO A 190 3.40 5.82 3.07
CA PRO A 190 4.05 6.83 2.23
C PRO A 190 5.58 6.70 2.19
N LEU A 191 6.20 6.30 3.32
CA LEU A 191 7.64 6.08 3.40
C LEU A 191 8.10 4.95 2.46
N ALA A 192 7.42 3.79 2.48
CA ALA A 192 7.73 2.66 1.60
C ALA A 192 7.56 3.03 0.12
N ILE A 193 6.47 3.74 -0.22
CA ILE A 193 6.22 4.24 -1.58
C ILE A 193 7.32 5.21 -2.02
N ARG A 194 7.77 6.10 -1.14
CA ARG A 194 8.89 7.01 -1.41
C ARG A 194 10.18 6.25 -1.69
N TRP A 195 10.52 5.25 -0.89
CA TRP A 195 11.70 4.41 -1.13
C TRP A 195 11.65 3.70 -2.50
N PHE A 196 10.47 3.21 -2.88
CA PHE A 196 10.27 2.62 -4.21
C PHE A 196 10.46 3.66 -5.32
N ALA A 197 9.84 4.82 -5.17
CA ALA A 197 9.90 5.91 -6.15
C ALA A 197 11.31 6.48 -6.34
N GLU A 198 12.13 6.45 -5.29
CA GLU A 198 13.55 6.84 -5.30
C GLU A 198 14.46 5.73 -5.85
N GLY A 199 13.92 4.56 -6.22
CA GLY A 199 14.71 3.40 -6.68
C GLY A 199 15.53 2.73 -5.56
N ARG A 200 15.23 3.00 -4.31
CA ARG A 200 15.90 2.45 -3.13
C ARG A 200 15.33 1.12 -2.69
N LEU A 201 14.02 0.91 -2.91
CA LEU A 201 13.30 -0.32 -2.59
C LEU A 201 13.09 -1.14 -3.86
N ALA A 202 13.43 -2.41 -3.81
CA ALA A 202 13.20 -3.37 -4.90
C ALA A 202 12.85 -4.75 -4.37
N LEU A 203 12.06 -5.50 -5.14
CA LEU A 203 11.90 -6.94 -4.98
C LEU A 203 13.00 -7.63 -5.78
N ILE A 204 13.79 -8.46 -5.12
CA ILE A 204 14.84 -9.28 -5.73
C ILE A 204 14.53 -10.76 -5.47
N GLU A 205 15.28 -11.69 -6.08
CA GLU A 205 15.02 -13.12 -5.96
C GLU A 205 14.99 -13.60 -4.50
N GLN A 206 15.85 -13.06 -3.63
CA GLN A 206 15.95 -13.43 -2.22
C GLN A 206 14.93 -12.74 -1.31
N GLY A 207 14.16 -11.74 -1.80
CA GLY A 207 13.20 -10.98 -1.00
C GLY A 207 13.19 -9.48 -1.29
N ALA A 208 12.80 -8.67 -0.32
CA ALA A 208 12.84 -7.22 -0.44
C ALA A 208 14.26 -6.68 -0.15
N SER A 209 14.71 -5.71 -0.93
CA SER A 209 15.97 -5.01 -0.69
C SER A 209 15.74 -3.51 -0.53
N LEU A 210 16.48 -2.89 0.38
CA LEU A 210 16.48 -1.44 0.61
C LEU A 210 17.92 -0.92 0.50
N ASN A 211 18.15 0.08 -0.36
CA ASN A 211 19.49 0.63 -0.65
C ASN A 211 20.49 -0.46 -1.09
N GLY A 212 20.03 -1.46 -1.84
CA GLY A 212 20.85 -2.58 -2.30
C GLY A 212 21.16 -3.64 -1.25
N GLN A 213 20.64 -3.52 -0.03
CA GLN A 213 20.80 -4.51 1.04
C GLN A 213 19.52 -5.34 1.21
N LEU A 214 19.67 -6.65 1.29
CA LEU A 214 18.55 -7.56 1.56
C LEU A 214 17.96 -7.23 2.94
N LEU A 215 16.66 -7.04 3.00
CA LEU A 215 15.94 -6.88 4.26
C LEU A 215 15.75 -8.23 4.95
N GLY A 216 15.78 -8.22 6.28
CA GLY A 216 15.48 -9.40 7.08
C GLY A 216 13.98 -9.79 7.01
N PRO A 217 13.60 -10.88 7.69
CA PRO A 217 12.23 -11.42 7.64
C PRO A 217 11.16 -10.46 8.19
N SER A 218 11.53 -9.44 8.96
CA SER A 218 10.62 -8.39 9.47
C SER A 218 10.68 -7.10 8.64
N GLY A 219 11.49 -7.06 7.55
CA GLY A 219 11.73 -5.82 6.83
C GLY A 219 12.53 -4.80 7.68
N HIS A 220 12.33 -3.51 7.39
CA HIS A 220 12.83 -2.42 8.23
C HIS A 220 11.86 -2.19 9.40
N VAL A 221 12.35 -2.25 10.64
CA VAL A 221 11.49 -2.14 11.85
C VAL A 221 11.58 -0.74 12.44
N ILE A 222 10.43 -0.12 12.64
CA ILE A 222 10.27 1.18 13.31
C ILE A 222 9.55 0.93 14.65
N GLN A 223 10.19 1.31 15.75
CA GLN A 223 9.54 1.32 17.05
C GLN A 223 8.79 2.65 17.20
N ALA A 224 7.47 2.57 17.30
CA ALA A 224 6.66 3.75 17.56
C ALA A 224 6.62 4.00 19.07
N THR A 225 6.94 5.21 19.45
CA THR A 225 6.88 5.68 20.85
C THR A 225 5.46 6.11 21.22
#